data_76d8ff28b00595d048eaf63ea528d7f9
#
_entry.id   76d8ff28b00595d048eaf63ea528d7f9
#
_cell.length_a   1.000
_cell.length_b   1.000
_cell.length_c   1.000
_cell.angle_alpha   90.00
_cell.angle_beta   90.00
_cell.angle_gamma   90.00
#
_symmetry.space_group_name_H-M   'P 1'
#
loop_
_entity.id
_entity.type
_entity.pdbx_description
1 polymer ?
#
loop_
_entity_poly.entity_id
_entity_poly.type
_entity_poly.pdbx_seq_one_letter_code
_entity_poly.pdbx_strand_id
1 'polypeptide(L)'
;RNKYALIYGPIVYCVEASDHDGYALDLFTEEDTPFSPEFKPDLLHGVMTLKGQGYHLLSDGHTTLPTSVTAIPYYAWDNRGANEMNVWIPYTREASIPRRTETLASQAQASVSIPYGGYGLNDRFEPRNSADKSMQFHNWWQCFGTEEWAQYEWDQPMTLTEASVYWLELGH
;
A
#
# COMPACT_ATOMS: atom_id res chain seq x y z
N ARG A 1 -14.50 8.08 9.31
CA ARG A 1 -15.84 8.24 8.68
C ARG A 1 -15.76 7.72 7.24
N ASN A 2 -16.92 7.24 6.74
CA ASN A 2 -17.10 6.75 5.37
C ASN A 2 -16.30 5.48 5.02
N LYS A 3 -16.14 4.59 6.00
CA LYS A 3 -15.51 3.27 5.85
C LYS A 3 -16.31 2.22 6.61
N TYR A 4 -16.31 0.98 6.11
CA TYR A 4 -16.86 -0.18 6.79
C TYR A 4 -15.86 -1.34 6.79
N ALA A 5 -16.08 -2.33 7.64
CA ALA A 5 -15.40 -3.61 7.60
C ALA A 5 -16.36 -4.69 7.11
N LEU A 6 -15.87 -5.59 6.26
CA LEU A 6 -16.63 -6.75 5.81
C LEU A 6 -16.57 -7.86 6.87
N ILE A 7 -17.71 -8.44 7.17
CA ILE A 7 -17.84 -9.56 8.11
C ILE A 7 -18.71 -10.65 7.47
N TYR A 8 -18.24 -11.89 7.52
CA TYR A 8 -19.02 -13.06 7.12
C TYR A 8 -18.97 -14.11 8.22
N GLY A 9 -20.13 -14.37 8.83
CA GLY A 9 -20.20 -15.10 10.10
C GLY A 9 -19.41 -14.36 11.19
N PRO A 10 -18.55 -15.05 11.94
CA PRO A 10 -17.71 -14.41 12.98
C PRO A 10 -16.39 -13.83 12.45
N ILE A 11 -16.13 -13.88 11.14
CA ILE A 11 -14.83 -13.59 10.56
C ILE A 11 -14.85 -12.20 9.93
N VAL A 12 -13.84 -11.38 10.27
CA VAL A 12 -13.53 -10.12 9.63
C VAL A 12 -12.69 -10.38 8.37
N TYR A 13 -12.89 -9.57 7.34
CA TYR A 13 -12.21 -9.66 6.05
C TYR A 13 -11.37 -8.42 5.78
N CYS A 14 -10.36 -8.60 4.93
CA CYS A 14 -9.53 -7.51 4.41
C CYS A 14 -9.32 -7.65 2.91
N VAL A 15 -8.95 -6.57 2.26
CA VAL A 15 -8.48 -6.56 0.88
C VAL A 15 -6.96 -6.48 0.87
N GLU A 16 -6.31 -7.20 -0.04
CA GLU A 16 -4.85 -7.17 -0.23
C GLU A 16 -4.50 -6.73 -1.65
N ALA A 17 -3.39 -6.04 -1.79
CA ALA A 17 -2.88 -5.61 -3.08
C ALA A 17 -2.59 -6.77 -4.04
N SER A 18 -2.25 -7.96 -3.50
CA SER A 18 -2.05 -9.18 -4.29
C SER A 18 -3.25 -9.61 -5.13
N ASP A 19 -4.46 -9.17 -4.78
CA ASP A 19 -5.70 -9.46 -5.50
C ASP A 19 -6.18 -8.28 -6.38
N HIS A 20 -5.45 -7.15 -6.38
CA HIS A 20 -5.90 -5.86 -6.93
C HIS A 20 -4.77 -5.11 -7.65
N ASP A 21 -4.07 -5.78 -8.55
CA ASP A 21 -3.01 -5.19 -9.40
C ASP A 21 -1.88 -4.46 -8.62
N GLY A 22 -1.62 -4.90 -7.39
CA GLY A 22 -0.59 -4.32 -6.53
C GLY A 22 -1.04 -3.12 -5.70
N TYR A 23 -2.34 -2.83 -5.61
CA TYR A 23 -2.89 -1.69 -4.89
C TYR A 23 -4.13 -2.07 -4.08
N ALA A 24 -4.18 -1.69 -2.81
CA ALA A 24 -5.33 -1.93 -1.94
C ALA A 24 -5.83 -0.66 -1.23
N LEU A 25 -4.98 0.34 -1.06
CA LEU A 25 -5.33 1.56 -0.32
C LEU A 25 -6.13 2.56 -1.15
N ASP A 26 -6.04 2.46 -2.48
CA ASP A 26 -6.79 3.26 -3.44
C ASP A 26 -8.18 2.69 -3.79
N LEU A 27 -8.51 1.53 -3.21
CA LEU A 27 -9.81 0.90 -3.40
C LEU A 27 -10.91 1.61 -2.62
N PHE A 28 -12.07 1.73 -3.24
CA PHE A 28 -13.31 2.09 -2.59
C PHE A 28 -14.49 1.41 -3.28
N THR A 29 -15.62 1.34 -2.59
CA THR A 29 -16.88 0.78 -3.10
C THR A 29 -17.97 1.83 -3.02
N GLU A 30 -19.18 1.48 -3.37
CA GLU A 30 -20.38 2.23 -2.95
C GLU A 30 -20.89 1.70 -1.61
N GLU A 31 -21.66 2.51 -0.88
CA GLU A 31 -22.10 2.16 0.48
C GLU A 31 -22.90 0.84 0.51
N ASP A 32 -23.75 0.64 -0.48
CA ASP A 32 -24.63 -0.54 -0.59
C ASP A 32 -24.07 -1.62 -1.53
N THR A 33 -22.77 -1.62 -1.84
CA THR A 33 -22.17 -2.63 -2.70
C THR A 33 -22.42 -4.04 -2.14
N PRO A 34 -23.08 -4.93 -2.89
CA PRO A 34 -23.28 -6.29 -2.45
C PRO A 34 -21.98 -7.10 -2.56
N PHE A 35 -21.70 -7.89 -1.53
CA PHE A 35 -20.63 -8.86 -1.53
C PHE A 35 -21.18 -10.28 -1.47
N SER A 36 -20.67 -11.16 -2.32
CA SER A 36 -21.05 -12.56 -2.40
C SER A 36 -19.92 -13.47 -1.95
N PRO A 37 -20.18 -14.48 -1.09
CA PRO A 37 -19.17 -15.44 -0.70
C PRO A 37 -18.83 -16.37 -1.87
N GLU A 38 -17.53 -16.63 -2.06
CA GLU A 38 -17.01 -17.58 -3.04
C GLU A 38 -15.89 -18.41 -2.42
N PHE A 39 -16.03 -19.74 -2.43
CA PHE A 39 -14.97 -20.60 -1.93
C PHE A 39 -13.86 -20.78 -2.96
N LYS A 40 -12.61 -20.52 -2.56
CA LYS A 40 -11.41 -20.66 -3.37
C LYS A 40 -10.53 -21.79 -2.82
N PRO A 41 -10.62 -23.01 -3.37
CA PRO A 41 -9.89 -24.17 -2.85
C PRO A 41 -8.37 -24.03 -3.00
N ASP A 42 -7.91 -23.36 -4.05
CA ASP A 42 -6.49 -23.21 -4.38
C ASP A 42 -5.83 -21.99 -3.73
N LEU A 43 -6.61 -21.11 -3.13
CA LEU A 43 -6.11 -19.91 -2.45
C LEU A 43 -5.87 -20.24 -0.97
N LEU A 44 -4.62 -20.06 -0.48
CA LEU A 44 -4.26 -20.16 0.94
C LEU A 44 -4.77 -21.44 1.62
N HIS A 45 -4.67 -22.57 0.93
CA HIS A 45 -5.18 -23.90 1.36
C HIS A 45 -6.70 -24.02 1.48
N GLY A 46 -7.44 -23.17 0.79
CA GLY A 46 -8.89 -23.14 0.77
C GLY A 46 -9.48 -22.11 1.74
N VAL A 47 -9.97 -21.01 1.18
CA VAL A 47 -10.61 -19.94 1.95
C VAL A 47 -11.93 -19.52 1.31
N MET A 48 -12.86 -19.06 2.14
CA MET A 48 -14.03 -18.34 1.67
C MET A 48 -13.62 -16.90 1.42
N THR A 49 -13.74 -16.42 0.18
CA THR A 49 -13.55 -15.01 -0.19
C THR A 49 -14.89 -14.29 -0.28
N LEU A 50 -14.88 -12.96 -0.20
CA LEU A 50 -16.04 -12.15 -0.51
C LEU A 50 -15.75 -11.33 -1.77
N LYS A 51 -16.64 -11.42 -2.76
CA LYS A 51 -16.51 -10.69 -4.03
C LYS A 51 -17.58 -9.62 -4.17
N GLY A 52 -17.16 -8.42 -4.53
CA GLY A 52 -18.00 -7.29 -4.86
C GLY A 52 -17.44 -6.49 -6.03
N GLN A 53 -18.05 -5.35 -6.29
CA GLN A 53 -17.58 -4.38 -7.28
C GLN A 53 -17.10 -3.13 -6.56
N GLY A 54 -16.14 -2.45 -7.14
CA GLY A 54 -15.61 -1.21 -6.61
C GLY A 54 -14.79 -0.47 -7.64
N TYR A 55 -13.96 0.42 -7.16
CA TYR A 55 -13.18 1.31 -8.00
C TYR A 55 -11.80 1.50 -7.40
N HIS A 56 -10.80 1.66 -8.26
CA HIS A 56 -9.52 2.27 -7.91
C HIS A 56 -9.61 3.78 -8.10
N LEU A 57 -9.09 4.55 -7.15
CA LEU A 57 -8.89 6.00 -7.29
C LEU A 57 -7.48 6.27 -7.82
N LEU A 58 -7.38 6.82 -9.02
CA LEU A 58 -6.09 7.08 -9.63
C LEU A 58 -5.32 8.23 -8.96
N SER A 59 -4.06 8.38 -9.31
CA SER A 59 -3.11 9.32 -8.69
C SER A 59 -3.51 10.80 -8.81
N ASP A 60 -4.36 11.15 -9.79
CA ASP A 60 -4.91 12.49 -9.91
C ASP A 60 -5.97 12.82 -8.83
N GLY A 61 -6.39 11.84 -8.02
CA GLY A 61 -7.40 11.97 -6.98
C GLY A 61 -8.84 12.18 -7.50
N HIS A 62 -9.06 12.03 -8.79
CA HIS A 62 -10.34 12.29 -9.45
C HIS A 62 -10.81 11.15 -10.35
N THR A 63 -9.93 10.62 -11.17
CA THR A 63 -10.24 9.52 -12.10
C THR A 63 -10.40 8.21 -11.35
N THR A 64 -11.42 7.44 -11.71
CA THR A 64 -11.70 6.14 -11.11
C THR A 64 -11.71 5.05 -12.17
N LEU A 65 -11.21 3.86 -11.82
CA LEU A 65 -11.27 2.66 -12.64
C LEU A 65 -12.15 1.62 -11.97
N PRO A 66 -13.21 1.13 -12.62
CA PRO A 66 -13.99 0.01 -12.10
C PRO A 66 -13.13 -1.24 -11.92
N THR A 67 -13.34 -1.94 -10.82
CA THR A 67 -12.62 -3.18 -10.52
C THR A 67 -13.48 -4.16 -9.73
N SER A 68 -13.12 -5.44 -9.79
CA SER A 68 -13.67 -6.46 -8.91
C SER A 68 -12.93 -6.41 -7.57
N VAL A 69 -13.64 -6.30 -6.48
CA VAL A 69 -13.06 -6.32 -5.13
C VAL A 69 -13.13 -7.74 -4.58
N THR A 70 -11.99 -8.28 -4.22
CA THR A 70 -11.86 -9.58 -3.55
C THR A 70 -11.36 -9.36 -2.13
N ALA A 71 -12.13 -9.77 -1.14
CA ALA A 71 -11.71 -9.75 0.24
C ALA A 71 -11.44 -11.17 0.75
N ILE A 72 -10.38 -11.34 1.50
CA ILE A 72 -9.98 -12.60 2.15
C ILE A 72 -10.19 -12.50 3.66
N PRO A 73 -10.30 -13.64 4.37
CA PRO A 73 -10.33 -13.63 5.82
C PRO A 73 -9.09 -12.95 6.40
N TYR A 74 -9.28 -12.07 7.37
CA TYR A 74 -8.18 -11.32 7.99
C TYR A 74 -7.08 -12.21 8.57
N TYR A 75 -7.42 -13.41 9.09
CA TYR A 75 -6.43 -14.36 9.60
C TYR A 75 -5.49 -14.92 8.49
N ALA A 76 -5.88 -14.79 7.24
CA ALA A 76 -5.12 -15.27 6.08
C ALA A 76 -4.22 -14.18 5.47
N TRP A 77 -4.24 -12.97 6.03
CA TRP A 77 -3.41 -11.86 5.60
C TRP A 77 -1.91 -12.15 5.73
N ASP A 78 -1.09 -11.52 4.88
CA ASP A 78 0.39 -11.59 4.84
C ASP A 78 0.99 -12.97 4.50
N ASN A 79 0.17 -13.94 4.11
CA ASN A 79 0.67 -15.27 3.73
C ASN A 79 1.19 -15.33 2.28
N ARG A 80 1.08 -14.24 1.52
CA ARG A 80 1.52 -14.11 0.11
C ARG A 80 2.64 -13.09 -0.07
N GLY A 81 3.32 -12.72 1.02
CA GLY A 81 4.36 -11.69 1.08
C GLY A 81 3.82 -10.31 1.44
N ALA A 82 4.73 -9.45 1.91
CA ALA A 82 4.40 -8.10 2.33
C ALA A 82 3.78 -7.29 1.19
N ASN A 83 2.57 -6.77 1.41
CA ASN A 83 1.85 -5.95 0.44
C ASN A 83 0.86 -5.01 1.15
N GLU A 84 0.26 -4.07 0.40
CA GLU A 84 -0.77 -3.20 0.95
C GLU A 84 -2.00 -4.02 1.39
N MET A 85 -2.59 -3.64 2.51
CA MET A 85 -3.79 -4.26 3.04
C MET A 85 -4.73 -3.22 3.65
N ASN A 86 -6.03 -3.44 3.53
CA ASN A 86 -7.03 -2.59 4.16
C ASN A 86 -8.19 -3.42 4.72
N VAL A 87 -8.49 -3.26 6.01
CA VAL A 87 -9.68 -3.81 6.66
C VAL A 87 -10.85 -2.84 6.57
N TRP A 88 -10.56 -1.53 6.65
CA TRP A 88 -11.55 -0.48 6.63
C TRP A 88 -11.74 0.05 5.22
N ILE A 89 -12.60 -0.62 4.46
CA ILE A 89 -12.86 -0.29 3.06
C ILE A 89 -13.66 1.01 2.97
N PRO A 90 -13.15 2.02 2.26
CA PRO A 90 -13.90 3.24 1.98
C PRO A 90 -15.16 2.95 1.14
N TYR A 91 -16.25 3.63 1.44
CA TYR A 91 -17.45 3.62 0.59
C TYR A 91 -17.74 4.97 -0.06
N THR A 92 -16.75 5.87 -0.01
CA THR A 92 -16.75 7.10 -0.82
C THR A 92 -15.34 7.34 -1.33
N ARG A 93 -15.23 7.99 -2.49
CA ARG A 93 -13.97 8.37 -3.10
C ARG A 93 -13.08 9.20 -2.17
N GLU A 94 -13.67 10.15 -1.45
CA GLU A 94 -12.98 11.09 -0.56
C GLU A 94 -12.36 10.42 0.68
N ALA A 95 -12.80 9.23 1.01
CA ALA A 95 -12.25 8.42 2.11
C ALA A 95 -11.17 7.45 1.66
N SER A 96 -10.99 7.28 0.34
CA SER A 96 -9.94 6.48 -0.28
C SER A 96 -8.64 7.30 -0.37
N ILE A 97 -7.53 6.59 -0.48
CA ILE A 97 -6.20 7.18 -0.71
C ILE A 97 -5.89 7.05 -2.21
N PRO A 98 -5.68 8.14 -2.94
CA PRO A 98 -5.33 8.04 -4.36
C PRO A 98 -4.14 7.10 -4.60
N ARG A 99 -4.19 6.34 -5.70
CA ARG A 99 -3.11 5.46 -6.11
C ARG A 99 -1.78 6.21 -6.16
N ARG A 100 -0.77 5.66 -5.54
CA ARG A 100 0.56 6.27 -5.57
C ARG A 100 1.15 6.18 -6.96
N THR A 101 1.73 7.27 -7.43
CA THR A 101 2.41 7.32 -8.72
C THR A 101 3.66 6.44 -8.67
N GLU A 102 3.85 5.58 -9.65
CA GLU A 102 5.10 4.87 -9.80
C GLU A 102 6.23 5.84 -10.17
N THR A 103 7.34 5.69 -9.46
CA THR A 103 8.57 6.44 -9.72
C THR A 103 9.69 5.48 -10.10
N LEU A 104 10.78 5.97 -10.68
CA LEU A 104 11.95 5.13 -10.93
C LEU A 104 12.49 4.55 -9.62
N ALA A 105 12.46 5.31 -8.52
CA ALA A 105 12.85 4.83 -7.20
C ALA A 105 11.99 3.64 -6.73
N SER A 106 10.70 3.65 -6.99
CA SER A 106 9.80 2.55 -6.59
C SER A 106 10.02 1.25 -7.38
N GLN A 107 10.68 1.32 -8.52
CA GLN A 107 11.06 0.18 -9.35
C GLN A 107 12.45 -0.35 -9.03
N ALA A 108 13.20 0.35 -8.18
CA ALA A 108 14.55 -0.01 -7.81
C ALA A 108 14.59 -0.92 -6.59
N GLN A 109 15.64 -1.72 -6.49
CA GLN A 109 16.01 -2.35 -5.24
C GLN A 109 16.70 -1.31 -4.36
N ALA A 110 16.09 -0.96 -3.24
CA ALA A 110 16.66 -0.03 -2.27
C ALA A 110 17.48 -0.77 -1.22
N SER A 111 18.64 -0.23 -0.86
CA SER A 111 19.49 -0.74 0.19
C SER A 111 20.11 0.40 1.01
N VAL A 112 20.56 0.10 2.21
CA VAL A 112 21.14 1.08 3.15
C VAL A 112 22.37 0.50 3.84
N SER A 113 23.22 1.38 4.34
CA SER A 113 24.47 1.04 5.04
C SER A 113 24.29 0.28 6.34
N ILE A 114 23.13 0.36 6.97
CA ILE A 114 22.85 -0.31 8.26
C ILE A 114 22.04 -1.59 8.04
N PRO A 115 22.21 -2.63 8.89
CA PRO A 115 21.56 -3.93 8.69
C PRO A 115 20.05 -3.92 8.92
N TYR A 116 19.49 -2.85 9.41
CA TYR A 116 18.05 -2.65 9.65
C TYR A 116 17.66 -1.26 9.13
N GLY A 117 16.55 -1.17 8.42
CA GLY A 117 16.08 0.10 7.85
C GLY A 117 15.73 -0.05 6.38
N GLY A 118 15.83 1.05 5.63
CA GLY A 118 15.42 1.10 4.23
C GLY A 118 13.91 1.31 4.04
N TYR A 119 13.17 1.47 5.14
CA TYR A 119 11.75 1.76 5.09
C TYR A 119 11.49 3.12 4.46
N GLY A 120 10.45 3.22 3.62
CA GLY A 120 10.05 4.47 3.00
C GLY A 120 10.95 4.98 1.87
N LEU A 121 11.96 4.20 1.45
CA LEU A 121 12.87 4.63 0.38
C LEU A 121 12.28 4.45 -1.02
N ASN A 122 11.46 3.42 -1.23
CA ASN A 122 10.87 3.07 -2.53
C ASN A 122 9.39 2.65 -2.42
N ASP A 123 8.69 3.12 -1.39
CA ASP A 123 7.30 2.76 -1.08
C ASP A 123 6.26 3.56 -1.89
N ARG A 124 6.70 4.39 -2.82
CA ARG A 124 5.83 5.28 -3.64
C ARG A 124 5.09 6.34 -2.82
N PHE A 125 5.45 6.51 -1.57
CA PHE A 125 4.80 7.50 -0.73
C PHE A 125 5.48 8.87 -0.88
N GLU A 126 4.69 9.88 -1.23
CA GLU A 126 5.12 11.27 -1.28
C GLU A 126 4.57 12.01 -0.05
N PRO A 127 5.43 12.45 0.89
CA PRO A 127 4.99 13.15 2.07
C PRO A 127 4.41 14.52 1.72
N ARG A 128 3.37 14.93 2.43
CA ARG A 128 2.74 16.24 2.24
C ARG A 128 3.65 17.40 2.63
N ASN A 129 4.53 17.17 3.57
CA ASN A 129 5.56 18.10 4.05
C ASN A 129 6.54 17.38 4.98
N SER A 130 7.61 18.04 5.39
CA SER A 130 8.66 17.48 6.28
C SER A 130 8.18 17.04 7.66
N ALA A 131 7.01 17.48 8.12
CA ALA A 131 6.42 17.09 9.40
C ALA A 131 5.42 15.93 9.28
N ASP A 132 5.21 15.38 8.09
CA ASP A 132 4.28 14.26 7.86
C ASP A 132 4.85 12.95 8.41
N LYS A 133 4.30 12.52 9.56
CA LYS A 133 4.67 11.28 10.25
C LYS A 133 3.71 10.13 9.98
N SER A 134 2.86 10.25 8.97
CA SER A 134 1.87 9.22 8.64
C SER A 134 2.44 8.02 7.88
N MET A 135 3.73 8.06 7.54
CA MET A 135 4.43 7.04 6.77
C MET A 135 5.64 6.48 7.52
N GLN A 136 6.16 5.39 7.02
CA GLN A 136 7.46 4.89 7.44
C GLN A 136 8.57 5.77 6.84
N PHE A 137 9.65 5.94 7.60
CA PHE A 137 10.82 6.69 7.17
C PHE A 137 12.10 5.98 7.59
N HIS A 138 13.16 6.14 6.80
CA HIS A 138 14.48 5.68 7.14
C HIS A 138 15.18 6.69 8.06
N ASN A 139 16.01 6.21 8.98
CA ASN A 139 16.84 7.06 9.83
C ASN A 139 18.17 6.40 10.18
N TRP A 140 19.13 7.20 10.55
CA TRP A 140 20.47 6.79 10.99
C TRP A 140 20.77 7.23 12.45
N TRP A 141 19.78 7.27 13.30
CA TRP A 141 19.91 7.82 14.67
C TRP A 141 20.96 7.15 15.55
N GLN A 142 21.35 5.93 15.21
CA GLN A 142 22.37 5.20 15.97
C GLN A 142 23.77 5.33 15.36
N CYS A 143 23.92 6.07 14.25
CA CYS A 143 25.13 6.20 13.47
C CYS A 143 25.75 7.59 13.69
N PHE A 144 26.45 7.76 14.81
CA PHE A 144 27.12 9.03 15.09
C PHE A 144 28.58 9.02 14.63
N GLY A 145 28.94 9.98 13.78
CA GLY A 145 30.31 10.17 13.31
C GLY A 145 30.76 9.18 12.24
N THR A 146 29.83 8.49 11.60
CA THR A 146 30.05 7.61 10.45
C THR A 146 29.44 8.21 9.18
N GLU A 147 29.91 7.77 8.02
CA GLU A 147 29.30 8.08 6.74
C GLU A 147 28.28 6.99 6.41
N GLU A 148 27.04 7.40 6.18
CA GLU A 148 25.95 6.50 5.89
C GLU A 148 25.40 6.74 4.50
N TRP A 149 24.83 5.70 3.89
CA TRP A 149 24.31 5.78 2.53
C TRP A 149 22.96 5.06 2.39
N ALA A 150 22.19 5.50 1.40
CA ALA A 150 21.07 4.79 0.80
C ALA A 150 21.34 4.66 -0.70
N GLN A 151 21.06 3.51 -1.26
CA GLN A 151 21.38 3.16 -2.64
C GLN A 151 20.13 2.61 -3.33
N TYR A 152 20.02 2.90 -4.62
CA TYR A 152 19.01 2.34 -5.51
C TYR A 152 19.71 1.64 -6.67
N GLU A 153 19.27 0.41 -6.97
CA GLU A 153 19.79 -0.41 -8.07
C GLU A 153 18.63 -0.82 -8.98
N TRP A 154 18.86 -0.75 -10.29
CA TRP A 154 17.92 -1.18 -11.32
C TRP A 154 18.55 -2.29 -12.14
N ASP A 155 17.73 -3.25 -12.58
CA ASP A 155 18.19 -4.37 -13.44
C ASP A 155 18.70 -3.91 -14.81
N GLN A 156 18.28 -2.72 -15.24
CA GLN A 156 18.68 -2.12 -16.52
C GLN A 156 19.18 -0.69 -16.29
N PRO A 157 20.10 -0.20 -17.13
CA PRO A 157 20.53 1.19 -17.09
C PRO A 157 19.35 2.16 -17.23
N MET A 158 19.24 3.09 -16.30
CA MET A 158 18.19 4.10 -16.24
C MET A 158 18.75 5.49 -16.45
N THR A 159 18.01 6.36 -17.14
CA THR A 159 18.33 7.78 -17.25
C THR A 159 17.53 8.55 -16.20
N LEU A 160 18.25 9.15 -15.25
CA LEU A 160 17.64 10.01 -14.22
C LEU A 160 17.78 11.47 -14.63
N THR A 161 16.68 12.19 -14.62
CA THR A 161 16.66 13.64 -14.88
C THR A 161 16.50 14.46 -13.61
N GLU A 162 15.94 13.84 -12.57
CA GLU A 162 15.68 14.48 -11.30
C GLU A 162 15.74 13.45 -10.16
N ALA A 163 16.19 13.91 -8.98
CA ALA A 163 16.10 13.16 -7.74
C ALA A 163 15.64 14.09 -6.63
N SER A 164 14.59 13.71 -5.92
CA SER A 164 14.05 14.43 -4.79
C SER A 164 14.21 13.61 -3.52
N VAL A 165 14.67 14.26 -2.44
CA VAL A 165 14.81 13.66 -1.12
C VAL A 165 13.94 14.42 -0.12
N TYR A 166 13.06 13.71 0.55
CA TYR A 166 12.20 14.27 1.59
C TYR A 166 12.82 14.06 2.96
N TRP A 167 13.23 15.13 3.61
CA TRP A 167 13.79 15.09 4.95
C TRP A 167 12.70 15.24 5.99
N LEU A 168 12.63 14.28 6.92
CA LEU A 168 11.69 14.35 8.03
C LEU A 168 12.20 15.34 9.09
N GLU A 169 11.34 16.30 9.45
CA GLU A 169 11.55 17.21 10.57
C GLU A 169 10.89 16.65 11.82
N LEU A 170 11.69 16.34 12.83
CA LEU A 170 11.19 15.74 14.08
C LEU A 170 10.76 16.77 15.13
N GLY A 171 10.97 18.05 14.87
CA GLY A 171 10.67 19.13 15.79
C GLY A 171 11.42 18.98 17.13
N HIS A 172 11.93 20.04 17.67
CA HIS A 172 12.52 20.09 19.02
C HIS A 172 11.45 20.39 20.05
#